data_97c3db875ff28a7fc92461dda28282a6
#
_entry.id   97c3db875ff28a7fc92461dda28282a6
#
_cell.length_a   1.000
_cell.length_b   1.000
_cell.length_c   1.000
_cell.angle_alpha   90.00
_cell.angle_beta   90.00
_cell.angle_gamma   90.00
#
_symmetry.space_group_name_H-M   'P 1'
#
loop_
_entity.id
_entity.type
_entity.pdbx_description
1 polymer ?
#
loop_
_entity_poly.entity_id
_entity_poly.type
_entity_poly.pdbx_seq_one_letter_code
_entity_poly.pdbx_strand_id
1 'polypeptide(L)'
;MPALSVMIKPASSACNMRCGYCFYHDVANLRSRAELGIMDTSTARAVIDSALDYCGGESISFAFQGGEPLLAGAGFFKEFFAYAKKRRKGVKIYYGIQTNGTLLTEETAELFAANGALVGLSLDGGEEDNSCRVHADLSPSFGDVMKAAEILRRAGTEFNVLSVVTGRLADNIERVYSFFKSHGFRYLQFIPCLRPFEGGEGELYMTSEQYAHFLTTLFRLYARDFLNGDYVSIRRFDNWVRLYRGEKFEECGVGGFCSRQFVVEGTATSTPATFTAWTNGCWAT
;
A
#
# COMPACT_ATOMS: atom_id res chain seq x y z
N MET A 1 15.21 3.65 6.60
CA MET A 1 14.12 4.36 5.87
C MET A 1 14.77 5.37 4.94
N PRO A 2 14.18 5.70 3.79
CA PRO A 2 14.63 6.82 2.98
C PRO A 2 14.52 8.11 3.79
N ALA A 3 15.35 9.10 3.45
CA ALA A 3 15.35 10.39 4.16
C ALA A 3 14.05 11.17 3.95
N LEU A 4 13.40 10.95 2.81
CA LEU A 4 12.12 11.54 2.45
C LEU A 4 11.21 10.48 1.86
N SER A 5 9.98 10.41 2.31
CA SER A 5 8.91 9.64 1.69
C SER A 5 7.83 10.57 1.15
N VAL A 6 7.50 10.41 -0.13
CA VAL A 6 6.41 11.15 -0.78
C VAL A 6 5.37 10.12 -1.25
N MET A 7 4.20 10.16 -0.63
CA MET A 7 3.05 9.40 -1.07
C MET A 7 2.29 10.22 -2.11
N ILE A 8 2.10 9.66 -3.27
CA ILE A 8 1.41 10.29 -4.39
C ILE A 8 0.09 9.57 -4.62
N LYS A 9 -1.00 10.33 -4.66
CA LYS A 9 -2.33 9.81 -5.02
C LYS A 9 -2.68 10.31 -6.43
N PRO A 10 -2.21 9.62 -7.47
CA PRO A 10 -2.32 10.13 -8.84
C PRO A 10 -3.75 10.19 -9.36
N ALA A 11 -4.64 9.37 -8.80
CA ALA A 11 -6.08 9.38 -9.08
C ALA A 11 -6.92 9.89 -7.89
N SER A 12 -6.30 10.58 -6.91
CA SER A 12 -6.96 11.06 -5.69
C SER A 12 -7.67 9.91 -4.96
N SER A 13 -8.98 10.03 -4.71
CA SER A 13 -9.83 8.99 -4.11
C SER A 13 -10.52 8.09 -5.13
N ALA A 14 -10.40 8.37 -6.44
CA ALA A 14 -11.05 7.57 -7.47
C ALA A 14 -10.55 6.11 -7.45
N CYS A 15 -11.49 5.17 -7.49
CA CYS A 15 -11.22 3.74 -7.49
C CYS A 15 -12.25 3.01 -8.35
N ASN A 16 -11.82 1.97 -9.05
CA ASN A 16 -12.69 1.08 -9.81
C ASN A 16 -13.32 -0.04 -8.95
N MET A 17 -13.04 -0.04 -7.64
CA MET A 17 -13.56 -1.01 -6.67
C MET A 17 -14.39 -0.33 -5.57
N ARG A 18 -15.21 -1.14 -4.85
CA ARG A 18 -16.05 -0.76 -3.73
C ARG A 18 -15.84 -1.67 -2.52
N CYS A 19 -14.61 -1.75 -2.03
CA CYS A 19 -14.29 -2.58 -0.86
C CYS A 19 -15.08 -2.14 0.37
N GLY A 20 -15.73 -3.09 1.07
CA GLY A 20 -16.65 -2.80 2.17
C GLY A 20 -16.02 -2.16 3.41
N TYR A 21 -14.70 -2.18 3.52
CA TYR A 21 -13.92 -1.58 4.62
C TYR A 21 -13.03 -0.42 4.17
N CYS A 22 -13.25 0.15 2.98
CA CYS A 22 -12.32 1.14 2.42
C CYS A 22 -12.37 2.47 3.16
N PHE A 23 -11.38 2.76 3.99
CA PHE A 23 -11.30 4.02 4.74
C PHE A 23 -11.11 5.26 3.84
N TYR A 24 -10.64 5.08 2.60
CA TYR A 24 -10.54 6.21 1.65
C TYR A 24 -11.91 6.75 1.23
N HIS A 25 -12.95 5.93 1.25
CA HIS A 25 -14.33 6.40 1.03
C HIS A 25 -14.78 7.35 2.13
N ASP A 26 -14.51 7.02 3.40
CA ASP A 26 -14.85 7.90 4.53
C ASP A 26 -14.10 9.22 4.43
N VAL A 27 -12.78 9.16 4.20
CA VAL A 27 -11.95 10.36 4.05
C VAL A 27 -12.44 11.22 2.89
N ALA A 28 -12.83 10.62 1.76
CA ALA A 28 -13.34 11.35 0.61
C ALA A 28 -14.69 12.04 0.92
N ASN A 29 -15.60 11.33 1.61
CA ASN A 29 -16.92 11.84 1.96
C ASN A 29 -16.87 13.00 2.97
N LEU A 30 -15.83 13.06 3.81
CA LEU A 30 -15.65 14.14 4.78
C LEU A 30 -14.98 15.39 4.20
N ARG A 31 -14.58 15.36 2.93
CA ARG A 31 -13.96 16.50 2.25
C ARG A 31 -15.01 17.39 1.57
N SER A 32 -14.70 18.68 1.47
CA SER A 32 -15.48 19.62 0.64
C SER A 32 -15.50 19.24 -0.84
N ARG A 33 -14.46 18.52 -1.30
CA ARG A 33 -14.34 17.94 -2.64
C ARG A 33 -13.79 16.53 -2.54
N ALA A 34 -14.61 15.54 -2.84
CA ALA A 34 -14.29 14.13 -2.70
C ALA A 34 -13.12 13.69 -3.61
N GLU A 35 -13.12 14.16 -4.87
CA GLU A 35 -12.12 13.82 -5.87
C GLU A 35 -11.41 15.06 -6.40
N LEU A 36 -10.10 14.98 -6.52
CA LEU A 36 -9.26 16.06 -7.05
C LEU A 36 -8.78 15.79 -8.49
N GLY A 37 -9.33 14.75 -9.13
CA GLY A 37 -9.00 14.34 -10.50
C GLY A 37 -7.69 13.56 -10.62
N ILE A 38 -7.31 13.28 -11.86
CA ILE A 38 -6.05 12.61 -12.21
C ILE A 38 -4.93 13.65 -12.22
N MET A 39 -3.80 13.33 -11.59
CA MET A 39 -2.60 14.18 -11.57
C MET A 39 -2.05 14.33 -12.99
N ASP A 40 -1.86 15.55 -13.42
CA ASP A 40 -1.23 15.83 -14.70
C ASP A 40 0.30 15.73 -14.65
N THR A 41 0.93 15.65 -15.82
CA THR A 41 2.37 15.50 -15.95
C THR A 41 3.14 16.71 -15.39
N SER A 42 2.59 17.92 -15.46
CA SER A 42 3.25 19.13 -14.95
C SER A 42 3.30 19.11 -13.43
N THR A 43 2.21 18.72 -12.78
CA THR A 43 2.13 18.51 -11.33
C THR A 43 3.08 17.39 -10.88
N ALA A 44 3.11 16.25 -11.59
CA ALA A 44 4.02 15.16 -11.27
C ALA A 44 5.49 15.58 -11.33
N ARG A 45 5.87 16.38 -12.33
CA ARG A 45 7.23 16.93 -12.46
C ARG A 45 7.58 17.91 -11.35
N ALA A 46 6.65 18.81 -10.98
CA ALA A 46 6.84 19.74 -9.88
C ALA A 46 7.05 19.00 -8.54
N VAL A 47 6.30 17.93 -8.29
CA VAL A 47 6.46 17.06 -7.11
C VAL A 47 7.86 16.42 -7.09
N ILE A 48 8.34 15.90 -8.22
CA ILE A 48 9.67 15.30 -8.33
C ILE A 48 10.75 16.35 -8.05
N ASP A 49 10.65 17.52 -8.67
CA ASP A 49 11.65 18.60 -8.50
C ASP A 49 11.68 19.07 -7.04
N SER A 50 10.53 19.37 -6.44
CA SER A 50 10.44 19.78 -5.03
C SER A 50 10.98 18.72 -4.07
N ALA A 51 10.71 17.46 -4.32
CA ALA A 51 11.21 16.35 -3.49
C ALA A 51 12.73 16.21 -3.60
N LEU A 52 13.29 16.36 -4.81
CA LEU A 52 14.74 16.31 -5.04
C LEU A 52 15.47 17.49 -4.42
N ASP A 53 14.90 18.69 -4.46
CA ASP A 53 15.46 19.88 -3.82
C ASP A 53 15.40 19.75 -2.29
N TYR A 54 14.30 19.24 -1.75
CA TYR A 54 14.10 19.07 -0.30
C TYR A 54 15.00 17.98 0.31
N CYS A 55 15.27 16.88 -0.39
CA CYS A 55 16.03 15.76 0.17
C CYS A 55 17.52 16.03 0.39
N GLY A 56 18.07 17.12 -0.17
CA GLY A 56 19.46 17.50 0.04
C GLY A 56 20.49 16.46 -0.41
N GLY A 57 20.18 15.64 -1.40
CA GLY A 57 21.07 14.57 -1.91
C GLY A 57 20.91 13.20 -1.23
N GLU A 58 20.07 13.09 -0.21
CA GLU A 58 19.72 11.82 0.43
C GLU A 58 18.77 10.99 -0.46
N SER A 59 18.34 9.82 0.03
CA SER A 59 17.42 8.96 -0.72
C SER A 59 15.95 9.40 -0.60
N ILE A 60 15.18 9.16 -1.65
CA ILE A 60 13.73 9.43 -1.70
C ILE A 60 12.97 8.14 -1.97
N SER A 61 11.78 8.00 -1.35
CA SER A 61 10.78 7.02 -1.74
C SER A 61 9.55 7.73 -2.30
N PHE A 62 9.15 7.38 -3.52
CA PHE A 62 7.84 7.72 -4.08
C PHE A 62 6.93 6.51 -3.96
N ALA A 63 5.85 6.65 -3.20
CA ALA A 63 4.83 5.61 -3.00
C ALA A 63 3.52 6.05 -3.65
N PHE A 64 3.04 5.29 -4.62
CA PHE A 64 1.77 5.55 -5.30
C PHE A 64 0.66 4.76 -4.61
N GLN A 65 -0.35 5.49 -4.15
CA GLN A 65 -1.49 4.95 -3.39
C GLN A 65 -2.74 5.83 -3.60
N GLY A 66 -3.74 5.70 -2.77
CA GLY A 66 -4.95 6.53 -2.80
C GLY A 66 -6.20 5.69 -3.05
N GLY A 67 -7.05 6.05 -4.02
CA GLY A 67 -8.05 5.17 -4.58
C GLY A 67 -7.38 3.99 -5.30
N GLU A 68 -7.40 3.99 -6.62
CA GLU A 68 -6.58 3.04 -7.40
C GLU A 68 -5.58 3.82 -8.27
N PRO A 69 -4.27 3.74 -7.98
CA PRO A 69 -3.27 4.53 -8.71
C PRO A 69 -3.16 4.16 -10.19
N LEU A 70 -3.50 2.91 -10.59
CA LEU A 70 -3.43 2.49 -11.99
C LEU A 70 -4.50 3.16 -12.87
N LEU A 71 -5.50 3.83 -12.30
CA LEU A 71 -6.42 4.70 -13.07
C LEU A 71 -5.71 5.87 -13.77
N ALA A 72 -4.52 6.26 -13.29
CA ALA A 72 -3.69 7.26 -13.98
C ALA A 72 -3.11 6.74 -15.30
N GLY A 73 -3.15 5.43 -15.54
CA GLY A 73 -2.67 4.78 -16.76
C GLY A 73 -1.15 4.59 -16.86
N ALA A 74 -0.72 3.66 -17.71
CA ALA A 74 0.70 3.34 -17.91
C ALA A 74 1.52 4.54 -18.37
N GLY A 75 0.94 5.43 -19.17
CA GLY A 75 1.58 6.66 -19.66
C GLY A 75 2.05 7.57 -18.53
N PHE A 76 1.26 7.73 -17.48
CA PHE A 76 1.62 8.51 -16.29
C PHE A 76 2.89 7.95 -15.62
N PHE A 77 2.93 6.66 -15.34
CA PHE A 77 4.08 6.02 -14.70
C PHE A 77 5.33 6.07 -15.57
N LYS A 78 5.18 5.85 -16.88
CA LYS A 78 6.30 5.94 -17.84
C LYS A 78 6.94 7.33 -17.83
N GLU A 79 6.13 8.36 -17.89
CA GLU A 79 6.57 9.76 -17.83
C GLU A 79 7.21 10.08 -16.47
N PHE A 80 6.59 9.65 -15.37
CA PHE A 80 7.09 9.87 -14.01
C PHE A 80 8.49 9.28 -13.84
N PHE A 81 8.67 8.01 -14.16
CA PHE A 81 9.95 7.33 -14.02
C PHE A 81 11.03 7.92 -14.92
N ALA A 82 10.69 8.24 -16.18
CA ALA A 82 11.63 8.86 -17.11
C ALA A 82 12.10 10.22 -16.61
N TYR A 83 11.19 11.06 -16.13
CA TYR A 83 11.52 12.38 -15.61
C TYR A 83 12.34 12.29 -14.31
N ALA A 84 11.93 11.46 -13.36
CA ALA A 84 12.66 11.23 -12.11
C ALA A 84 14.08 10.71 -12.37
N LYS A 85 14.24 9.76 -13.29
CA LYS A 85 15.56 9.24 -13.72
C LYS A 85 16.45 10.33 -14.29
N LYS A 86 15.87 11.22 -15.11
CA LYS A 86 16.62 12.37 -15.71
C LYS A 86 17.05 13.38 -14.65
N ARG A 87 16.21 13.63 -13.63
CA ARG A 87 16.39 14.71 -12.63
C ARG A 87 17.22 14.32 -11.41
N ARG A 88 17.30 13.03 -11.07
CA ARG A 88 17.82 12.53 -9.78
C ARG A 88 19.26 12.90 -9.43
N LYS A 89 20.12 13.32 -10.38
CA LYS A 89 21.52 13.74 -10.15
C LYS A 89 22.31 12.86 -9.15
N GLY A 90 22.13 11.54 -9.21
CA GLY A 90 22.77 10.59 -8.28
C GLY A 90 21.97 10.22 -7.01
N VAL A 91 20.87 10.90 -6.71
CA VAL A 91 19.96 10.56 -5.62
C VAL A 91 19.37 9.17 -5.86
N LYS A 92 19.35 8.33 -4.81
CA LYS A 92 18.71 7.01 -4.87
C LYS A 92 17.22 7.15 -4.69
N ILE A 93 16.46 6.74 -5.70
CA ILE A 93 15.00 6.78 -5.66
C ILE A 93 14.45 5.37 -5.55
N TYR A 94 13.51 5.18 -4.62
CA TYR A 94 12.74 3.95 -4.45
C TYR A 94 11.30 4.20 -4.89
N TYR A 95 10.68 3.21 -5.51
CA TYR A 95 9.30 3.28 -5.96
C TYR A 95 8.47 2.19 -5.30
N GLY A 96 7.28 2.55 -4.82
CA GLY A 96 6.28 1.62 -4.31
C GLY A 96 4.93 1.89 -4.95
N ILE A 97 4.20 0.87 -5.35
CA ILE A 97 2.86 1.00 -5.94
C ILE A 97 1.91 0.10 -5.15
N GLN A 98 0.94 0.69 -4.44
CA GLN A 98 -0.11 -0.06 -3.76
C GLN A 98 -1.33 -0.12 -4.65
N THR A 99 -1.71 -1.29 -5.12
CA THR A 99 -2.80 -1.48 -6.09
C THR A 99 -3.73 -2.62 -5.70
N ASN A 100 -4.98 -2.53 -6.11
CA ASN A 100 -5.93 -3.63 -6.05
C ASN A 100 -5.65 -4.71 -7.12
N GLY A 101 -4.78 -4.43 -8.09
CA GLY A 101 -4.33 -5.34 -9.13
C GLY A 101 -5.27 -5.51 -10.31
N THR A 102 -6.55 -5.13 -10.22
CA THR A 102 -7.55 -5.45 -11.25
C THR A 102 -7.35 -4.72 -12.58
N LEU A 103 -6.54 -3.64 -12.58
CA LEU A 103 -6.16 -2.89 -13.78
C LEU A 103 -4.72 -3.19 -14.24
N LEU A 104 -4.04 -4.14 -13.59
CA LEU A 104 -2.66 -4.46 -13.92
C LEU A 104 -2.59 -5.17 -15.27
N THR A 105 -1.68 -4.70 -16.14
CA THR A 105 -1.37 -5.30 -17.43
C THR A 105 0.08 -5.78 -17.47
N GLU A 106 0.44 -6.60 -18.44
CA GLU A 106 1.83 -7.02 -18.65
C GLU A 106 2.74 -5.81 -18.89
N GLU A 107 2.29 -4.83 -19.69
CA GLU A 107 3.02 -3.60 -19.96
C GLU A 107 3.36 -2.83 -18.65
N THR A 108 2.37 -2.67 -17.77
CA THR A 108 2.60 -1.96 -16.50
C THR A 108 3.49 -2.75 -15.54
N ALA A 109 3.34 -4.06 -15.49
CA ALA A 109 4.18 -4.92 -14.67
C ALA A 109 5.65 -4.88 -15.13
N GLU A 110 5.91 -5.01 -16.43
CA GLU A 110 7.25 -4.89 -17.02
C GLU A 110 7.86 -3.49 -16.77
N LEU A 111 7.05 -2.44 -16.90
CA LEU A 111 7.48 -1.07 -16.58
C LEU A 111 7.92 -0.94 -15.12
N PHE A 112 7.18 -1.55 -14.19
CA PHE A 112 7.52 -1.53 -12.77
C PHE A 112 8.78 -2.34 -12.49
N ALA A 113 8.93 -3.53 -13.08
CA ALA A 113 10.15 -4.33 -12.97
C ALA A 113 11.38 -3.58 -13.49
N ALA A 114 11.29 -2.96 -14.66
CA ALA A 114 12.38 -2.20 -15.29
C ALA A 114 12.84 -1.00 -14.46
N ASN A 115 12.00 -0.48 -13.56
CA ASN A 115 12.33 0.64 -12.67
C ASN A 115 12.58 0.22 -11.22
N GLY A 116 12.62 -1.10 -10.93
CA GLY A 116 12.83 -1.63 -9.58
C GLY A 116 11.75 -1.21 -8.59
N ALA A 117 10.52 -1.10 -9.05
CA ALA A 117 9.40 -0.72 -8.19
C ALA A 117 8.87 -1.95 -7.43
N LEU A 118 8.61 -1.77 -6.14
CA LEU A 118 7.93 -2.77 -5.32
C LEU A 118 6.42 -2.58 -5.43
N VAL A 119 5.70 -3.62 -5.81
CA VAL A 119 4.24 -3.60 -5.89
C VAL A 119 3.63 -4.21 -4.63
N GLY A 120 2.78 -3.45 -3.95
CA GLY A 120 1.88 -3.96 -2.91
C GLY A 120 0.57 -4.41 -3.55
N LEU A 121 0.34 -5.71 -3.63
CA LEU A 121 -0.88 -6.28 -4.18
C LEU A 121 -1.90 -6.49 -3.06
N SER A 122 -3.08 -5.91 -3.19
CA SER A 122 -4.14 -6.02 -2.19
C SER A 122 -4.90 -7.34 -2.32
N LEU A 123 -4.74 -8.24 -1.34
CA LEU A 123 -5.40 -9.54 -1.29
C LEU A 123 -5.57 -9.99 0.17
N ASP A 124 -6.78 -10.36 0.57
CA ASP A 124 -7.07 -10.65 1.99
C ASP A 124 -7.01 -12.16 2.33
N GLY A 125 -6.69 -13.01 1.39
CA GLY A 125 -6.64 -14.46 1.56
C GLY A 125 -7.30 -15.19 0.41
N GLY A 126 -7.94 -16.35 0.70
CA GLY A 126 -8.74 -17.08 -0.27
C GLY A 126 -9.99 -16.31 -0.71
N GLU A 127 -10.75 -16.89 -1.63
CA GLU A 127 -11.94 -16.24 -2.22
C GLU A 127 -12.93 -15.73 -1.17
N GLU A 128 -13.20 -16.53 -0.15
CA GLU A 128 -14.09 -16.16 0.95
C GLU A 128 -13.53 -14.99 1.79
N ASP A 129 -12.22 -15.01 2.08
CA ASP A 129 -11.57 -13.97 2.89
C ASP A 129 -11.49 -12.66 2.12
N ASN A 130 -11.38 -12.73 0.78
CA ASN A 130 -11.33 -11.59 -0.11
C ASN A 130 -12.72 -10.99 -0.43
N SER A 131 -13.81 -11.53 0.11
CA SER A 131 -15.20 -11.16 -0.23
C SER A 131 -15.57 -9.70 0.04
N CYS A 132 -14.83 -9.00 0.91
CA CYS A 132 -15.00 -7.56 1.11
C CYS A 132 -14.43 -6.71 -0.04
N ARG A 133 -13.60 -7.30 -0.91
CA ARG A 133 -13.01 -6.63 -2.08
C ARG A 133 -13.86 -6.93 -3.31
N VAL A 134 -14.68 -5.98 -3.68
CA VAL A 134 -15.62 -6.11 -4.80
C VAL A 134 -15.40 -4.99 -5.82
N HIS A 135 -15.72 -5.28 -7.09
CA HIS A 135 -15.81 -4.27 -8.13
C HIS A 135 -16.91 -3.24 -7.86
N ALA A 136 -16.99 -2.19 -8.66
CA ALA A 136 -18.02 -1.16 -8.51
C ALA A 136 -19.46 -1.70 -8.69
N ASP A 137 -19.61 -2.78 -9.46
CA ASP A 137 -20.87 -3.52 -9.68
C ASP A 137 -21.13 -4.62 -8.63
N LEU A 138 -20.30 -4.67 -7.58
CA LEU A 138 -20.33 -5.64 -6.48
C LEU A 138 -19.93 -7.07 -6.88
N SER A 139 -19.42 -7.31 -8.06
CA SER A 139 -18.86 -8.60 -8.46
C SER A 139 -17.55 -8.91 -7.71
N PRO A 140 -17.23 -10.21 -7.46
CA PRO A 140 -16.00 -10.61 -6.78
C PRO A 140 -14.75 -10.26 -7.59
N SER A 141 -13.71 -9.76 -6.91
CA SER A 141 -12.43 -9.38 -7.54
C SER A 141 -11.33 -10.44 -7.40
N PHE A 142 -11.56 -11.50 -6.62
CA PHE A 142 -10.52 -12.49 -6.29
C PHE A 142 -9.79 -13.05 -7.51
N GLY A 143 -10.54 -13.49 -8.53
CA GLY A 143 -9.95 -14.05 -9.74
C GLY A 143 -9.04 -13.09 -10.50
N ASP A 144 -9.40 -11.80 -10.54
CA ASP A 144 -8.59 -10.78 -11.21
C ASP A 144 -7.33 -10.45 -10.44
N VAL A 145 -7.40 -10.43 -9.10
CA VAL A 145 -6.21 -10.24 -8.25
C VAL A 145 -5.24 -11.40 -8.38
N MET A 146 -5.74 -12.64 -8.45
CA MET A 146 -4.89 -13.82 -8.67
C MET A 146 -4.20 -13.78 -10.04
N LYS A 147 -4.90 -13.36 -11.11
CA LYS A 147 -4.29 -13.10 -12.43
C LYS A 147 -3.23 -12.01 -12.35
N ALA A 148 -3.48 -10.92 -11.62
CA ALA A 148 -2.49 -9.86 -11.41
C ALA A 148 -1.21 -10.40 -10.75
N ALA A 149 -1.33 -11.27 -9.75
CA ALA A 149 -0.18 -11.92 -9.12
C ALA A 149 0.64 -12.75 -10.14
N GLU A 150 -0.03 -13.45 -11.04
CA GLU A 150 0.66 -14.22 -12.11
C GLU A 150 1.36 -13.31 -13.12
N ILE A 151 0.74 -12.18 -13.49
CA ILE A 151 1.35 -11.16 -14.36
C ILE A 151 2.62 -10.61 -13.71
N LEU A 152 2.57 -10.24 -12.41
CA LEU A 152 3.73 -9.74 -11.68
C LEU A 152 4.87 -10.76 -11.65
N ARG A 153 4.57 -12.04 -11.41
CA ARG A 153 5.57 -13.12 -11.41
C ARG A 153 6.23 -13.28 -12.79
N ARG A 154 5.42 -13.30 -13.85
CA ARG A 154 5.94 -13.44 -15.24
C ARG A 154 6.82 -12.26 -15.64
N ALA A 155 6.43 -11.04 -15.25
CA ALA A 155 7.20 -9.84 -15.52
C ALA A 155 8.49 -9.72 -14.66
N GLY A 156 8.66 -10.58 -13.65
CA GLY A 156 9.76 -10.48 -12.68
C GLY A 156 9.66 -9.24 -11.79
N THR A 157 8.45 -8.71 -11.59
CA THR A 157 8.20 -7.56 -10.71
C THR A 157 8.20 -8.03 -9.27
N GLU A 158 9.00 -7.39 -8.42
CA GLU A 158 8.95 -7.66 -6.98
C GLU A 158 7.63 -7.18 -6.39
N PHE A 159 6.98 -8.03 -5.61
CA PHE A 159 5.74 -7.65 -4.95
C PHE A 159 5.56 -8.33 -3.59
N ASN A 160 4.80 -7.65 -2.75
CA ASN A 160 4.28 -8.19 -1.49
C ASN A 160 2.75 -8.15 -1.50
N VAL A 161 2.14 -8.99 -0.67
CA VAL A 161 0.70 -8.96 -0.44
C VAL A 161 0.39 -8.08 0.76
N LEU A 162 -0.57 -7.17 0.59
CA LEU A 162 -1.15 -6.38 1.65
C LEU A 162 -2.59 -6.86 1.92
N SER A 163 -2.82 -7.30 3.14
CA SER A 163 -4.11 -7.84 3.60
C SER A 163 -4.69 -6.96 4.70
N VAL A 164 -5.97 -6.62 4.59
CA VAL A 164 -6.72 -5.91 5.62
C VAL A 164 -7.36 -6.91 6.57
N VAL A 165 -6.96 -6.85 7.84
CA VAL A 165 -7.41 -7.80 8.86
C VAL A 165 -8.75 -7.34 9.43
N THR A 166 -9.83 -7.99 8.97
CA THR A 166 -11.16 -7.89 9.57
C THR A 166 -11.29 -8.84 10.76
N GLY A 167 -12.37 -8.71 11.56
CA GLY A 167 -12.67 -9.67 12.64
C GLY A 167 -12.72 -11.11 12.13
N ARG A 168 -13.42 -11.33 11.01
CA ARG A 168 -13.51 -12.66 10.37
C ARG A 168 -12.14 -13.19 9.93
N LEU A 169 -11.29 -12.36 9.35
CA LEU A 169 -9.94 -12.77 8.95
C LEU A 169 -9.10 -13.11 10.18
N ALA A 170 -9.19 -12.32 11.24
CA ALA A 170 -8.47 -12.55 12.48
C ALA A 170 -8.79 -13.93 13.09
N ASP A 171 -10.06 -14.32 13.10
CA ASP A 171 -10.52 -15.62 13.60
C ASP A 171 -10.07 -16.80 12.71
N ASN A 172 -9.76 -16.55 11.44
CA ASN A 172 -9.37 -17.56 10.44
C ASN A 172 -7.91 -17.45 10.00
N ILE A 173 -7.05 -16.82 10.77
CA ILE A 173 -5.67 -16.48 10.34
C ILE A 173 -4.82 -17.70 9.96
N GLU A 174 -5.03 -18.86 10.56
CA GLU A 174 -4.30 -20.09 10.20
C GLU A 174 -4.62 -20.53 8.76
N ARG A 175 -5.89 -20.47 8.37
CA ARG A 175 -6.35 -20.78 7.01
C ARG A 175 -5.80 -19.76 6.01
N VAL A 176 -5.89 -18.48 6.33
CA VAL A 176 -5.39 -17.37 5.50
C VAL A 176 -3.88 -17.49 5.29
N TYR A 177 -3.12 -17.73 6.34
CA TYR A 177 -1.67 -17.92 6.26
C TYR A 177 -1.30 -19.13 5.40
N SER A 178 -2.01 -20.26 5.58
CA SER A 178 -1.82 -21.47 4.78
C SER A 178 -2.13 -21.23 3.30
N PHE A 179 -3.18 -20.45 2.99
CA PHE A 179 -3.51 -20.04 1.63
C PHE A 179 -2.36 -19.25 1.00
N PHE A 180 -1.83 -18.22 1.67
CA PHE A 180 -0.73 -17.44 1.13
C PHE A 180 0.51 -18.31 0.86
N LYS A 181 0.86 -19.18 1.79
CA LYS A 181 2.00 -20.11 1.61
C LYS A 181 1.81 -21.04 0.42
N SER A 182 0.67 -21.69 0.30
CA SER A 182 0.38 -22.67 -0.76
C SER A 182 0.39 -22.03 -2.15
N HIS A 183 0.09 -20.72 -2.25
CA HIS A 183 0.15 -19.96 -3.49
C HIS A 183 1.49 -19.23 -3.71
N GLY A 184 2.49 -19.51 -2.86
CA GLY A 184 3.84 -18.96 -3.01
C GLY A 184 3.97 -17.47 -2.66
N PHE A 185 3.02 -16.89 -1.91
CA PHE A 185 3.15 -15.56 -1.38
C PHE A 185 4.05 -15.57 -0.15
N ARG A 186 5.25 -15.00 -0.27
CA ARG A 186 6.30 -15.05 0.77
C ARG A 186 6.56 -13.73 1.48
N TYR A 187 5.97 -12.65 1.01
CA TYR A 187 6.10 -11.31 1.57
C TYR A 187 4.73 -10.76 1.91
N LEU A 188 4.41 -10.72 3.21
CA LEU A 188 3.06 -10.40 3.69
C LEU A 188 3.08 -9.16 4.58
N GLN A 189 2.09 -8.31 4.38
CA GLN A 189 1.80 -7.18 5.24
C GLN A 189 0.34 -7.24 5.67
N PHE A 190 0.11 -7.31 6.95
CA PHE A 190 -1.23 -7.30 7.54
C PHE A 190 -1.48 -5.95 8.21
N ILE A 191 -2.58 -5.30 7.87
CA ILE A 191 -3.01 -4.04 8.48
C ILE A 191 -4.39 -4.20 9.10
N PRO A 192 -4.60 -3.77 10.35
CA PRO A 192 -5.93 -3.82 10.98
C PRO A 192 -6.95 -3.02 10.16
N CYS A 193 -8.16 -3.58 10.03
CA CYS A 193 -9.29 -2.86 9.50
C CYS A 193 -9.62 -1.68 10.42
N LEU A 194 -9.62 -0.47 9.87
CA LEU A 194 -9.92 0.75 10.62
C LEU A 194 -11.43 0.96 10.67
N ARG A 195 -11.92 1.43 11.82
CA ARG A 195 -13.31 1.87 11.94
C ARG A 195 -13.52 3.19 11.20
N PRO A 196 -14.70 3.42 10.63
CA PRO A 196 -15.06 4.73 10.10
C PRO A 196 -14.95 5.82 11.19
N PHE A 197 -14.80 7.06 10.77
CA PHE A 197 -14.73 8.19 11.70
C PHE A 197 -16.07 8.44 12.39
N GLU A 198 -17.18 8.20 11.69
CA GLU A 198 -18.53 8.35 12.21
C GLU A 198 -19.22 6.99 12.26
N GLY A 199 -19.34 6.45 13.48
CA GLY A 199 -19.99 5.17 13.69
C GLY A 199 -19.10 3.97 13.37
N GLY A 200 -19.71 2.86 13.00
CA GLY A 200 -18.99 1.62 12.64
C GLY A 200 -19.00 0.59 13.74
N GLU A 201 -20.17 0.05 13.99
CA GLU A 201 -20.36 -1.26 14.66
C GLU A 201 -20.48 -2.33 13.59
N GLY A 202 -19.96 -3.52 13.85
CA GLY A 202 -20.12 -4.65 12.97
C GLY A 202 -18.92 -5.60 12.95
N GLU A 203 -19.14 -6.77 12.39
CA GLU A 203 -18.19 -7.90 12.33
C GLU A 203 -16.92 -7.63 11.50
N LEU A 204 -16.89 -6.52 10.75
CA LEU A 204 -15.70 -6.13 10.01
C LEU A 204 -14.55 -5.69 10.94
N TYR A 205 -14.87 -5.17 12.12
CA TYR A 205 -13.88 -4.57 13.01
C TYR A 205 -13.51 -5.54 14.11
N MET A 206 -12.21 -5.76 14.28
CA MET A 206 -11.72 -6.64 15.34
C MET A 206 -12.01 -6.10 16.72
N THR A 207 -12.33 -7.01 17.66
CA THR A 207 -12.20 -6.75 19.09
C THR A 207 -10.73 -6.82 19.52
N SER A 208 -10.42 -6.38 20.74
CA SER A 208 -9.08 -6.50 21.32
C SER A 208 -8.64 -7.97 21.44
N GLU A 209 -9.57 -8.84 21.77
CA GLU A 209 -9.35 -10.28 21.92
C GLU A 209 -9.04 -10.93 20.57
N GLN A 210 -9.79 -10.58 19.52
CA GLN A 210 -9.53 -11.06 18.16
C GLN A 210 -8.16 -10.57 17.66
N TYR A 211 -7.79 -9.33 17.96
CA TYR A 211 -6.46 -8.80 17.57
C TYR A 211 -5.33 -9.52 18.31
N ALA A 212 -5.50 -9.78 19.61
CA ALA A 212 -4.52 -10.54 20.39
C ALA A 212 -4.40 -11.99 19.90
N HIS A 213 -5.52 -12.66 19.59
CA HIS A 213 -5.55 -13.97 18.98
C HIS A 213 -4.82 -14.00 17.63
N PHE A 214 -5.17 -13.08 16.75
CA PHE A 214 -4.53 -12.90 15.45
C PHE A 214 -3.01 -12.77 15.55
N LEU A 215 -2.52 -11.83 16.36
CA LEU A 215 -1.08 -11.59 16.51
C LEU A 215 -0.35 -12.80 17.09
N THR A 216 -0.92 -13.42 18.12
CA THR A 216 -0.30 -14.56 18.79
C THR A 216 -0.24 -15.79 17.89
N THR A 217 -1.32 -16.07 17.18
CA THR A 217 -1.41 -17.21 16.28
C THR A 217 -0.50 -17.01 15.06
N LEU A 218 -0.55 -15.84 14.44
CA LEU A 218 0.29 -15.52 13.29
C LEU A 218 1.79 -15.54 13.66
N PHE A 219 2.15 -15.05 14.87
CA PHE A 219 3.54 -15.09 15.33
C PHE A 219 4.02 -16.54 15.54
N ARG A 220 3.19 -17.43 16.09
CA ARG A 220 3.54 -18.85 16.24
C ARG A 220 3.79 -19.51 14.88
N LEU A 221 2.96 -19.23 13.88
CA LEU A 221 3.12 -19.74 12.52
C LEU A 221 4.41 -19.22 11.89
N TYR A 222 4.66 -17.92 11.99
CA TYR A 222 5.87 -17.26 11.52
C TYR A 222 7.14 -17.87 12.16
N ALA A 223 7.17 -17.97 13.49
CA ALA A 223 8.32 -18.50 14.22
C ALA A 223 8.57 -19.99 13.89
N ARG A 224 7.50 -20.80 13.83
CA ARG A 224 7.60 -22.22 13.44
C ARG A 224 8.24 -22.36 12.05
N ASP A 225 7.75 -21.60 11.09
CA ASP A 225 8.22 -21.71 9.70
C ASP A 225 9.64 -21.16 9.55
N PHE A 226 9.99 -20.10 10.28
CA PHE A 226 11.36 -19.59 10.35
C PHE A 226 12.32 -20.65 10.87
N LEU A 227 11.98 -21.32 11.98
CA LEU A 227 12.82 -22.37 12.58
C LEU A 227 12.98 -23.60 11.69
N ASN A 228 11.98 -23.88 10.85
CA ASN A 228 11.98 -25.00 9.89
C ASN A 228 12.68 -24.64 8.54
N GLY A 229 13.17 -23.43 8.38
CA GLY A 229 13.79 -22.96 7.15
C GLY A 229 12.79 -22.65 6.01
N ASP A 230 11.50 -22.61 6.29
CA ASP A 230 10.44 -22.25 5.33
C ASP A 230 9.93 -20.82 5.57
N TYR A 231 10.86 -19.86 5.44
CA TYR A 231 10.65 -18.48 5.83
C TYR A 231 9.59 -17.78 4.98
N VAL A 232 8.67 -17.12 5.69
CA VAL A 232 7.71 -16.15 5.14
C VAL A 232 7.93 -14.82 5.84
N SER A 233 8.24 -13.77 5.09
CA SER A 233 8.39 -12.42 5.61
C SER A 233 7.03 -11.87 6.02
N ILE A 234 6.87 -11.52 7.29
CA ILE A 234 5.71 -10.78 7.80
C ILE A 234 6.24 -9.44 8.29
N ARG A 235 5.96 -8.38 7.54
CA ARG A 235 6.58 -7.05 7.73
C ARG A 235 6.59 -6.58 9.17
N ARG A 236 5.50 -6.77 9.92
CA ARG A 236 5.41 -6.38 11.33
C ARG A 236 6.41 -7.13 12.21
N PHE A 237 6.51 -8.44 12.06
CA PHE A 237 7.40 -9.26 12.88
C PHE A 237 8.86 -9.04 12.50
N ASP A 238 9.15 -8.88 11.21
CA ASP A 238 10.49 -8.52 10.74
C ASP A 238 10.94 -7.18 11.34
N ASN A 239 10.04 -6.18 11.39
CA ASN A 239 10.34 -4.89 12.01
C ASN A 239 10.55 -5.00 13.54
N TRP A 240 9.78 -5.86 14.23
CA TRP A 240 9.98 -6.10 15.67
C TRP A 240 11.32 -6.78 15.94
N VAL A 241 11.72 -7.77 15.13
CA VAL A 241 13.04 -8.41 15.23
C VAL A 241 14.16 -7.40 14.98
N ARG A 242 14.05 -6.57 13.93
CA ARG A 242 15.02 -5.50 13.65
C ARG A 242 15.11 -4.50 14.81
N LEU A 243 13.97 -4.06 15.35
CA LEU A 243 13.93 -3.15 16.49
C LEU A 243 14.61 -3.75 17.71
N TYR A 244 14.32 -5.01 18.05
CA TYR A 244 14.95 -5.73 19.16
C TYR A 244 16.48 -5.84 19.00
N ARG A 245 16.96 -5.98 17.76
CA ARG A 245 18.38 -6.03 17.42
C ARG A 245 19.07 -4.67 17.32
N GLY A 246 18.33 -3.57 17.53
CA GLY A 246 18.83 -2.20 17.33
C GLY A 246 19.09 -1.83 15.87
N GLU A 247 18.50 -2.55 14.93
CA GLU A 247 18.63 -2.33 13.50
C GLU A 247 17.56 -1.31 13.00
N LYS A 248 17.77 -0.77 11.79
CA LYS A 248 16.79 0.12 11.16
C LYS A 248 15.52 -0.64 10.81
N PHE A 249 14.37 -0.10 11.20
CA PHE A 249 13.04 -0.61 10.88
C PHE A 249 12.37 0.23 9.78
N GLU A 250 11.32 -0.29 9.16
CA GLU A 250 10.65 0.31 8.00
C GLU A 250 9.19 0.73 8.30
N GLU A 251 8.58 0.15 9.34
CA GLU A 251 7.18 0.41 9.68
C GLU A 251 7.06 1.72 10.47
N CYS A 252 6.14 2.59 10.01
CA CYS A 252 5.85 3.85 10.69
C CYS A 252 5.29 3.61 12.10
N GLY A 253 5.73 4.41 13.07
CA GLY A 253 5.25 4.34 14.46
C GLY A 253 5.92 3.28 15.34
N VAL A 254 6.63 2.29 14.79
CA VAL A 254 7.29 1.23 15.55
C VAL A 254 8.39 1.78 16.46
N GLY A 255 9.09 2.82 16.02
CA GLY A 255 10.18 3.44 16.78
C GLY A 255 9.75 4.59 17.68
N GLY A 256 8.46 4.89 17.83
CA GLY A 256 7.97 5.99 18.65
C GLY A 256 8.17 7.39 18.07
N PHE A 257 8.60 7.51 16.82
CA PHE A 257 8.74 8.79 16.11
C PHE A 257 8.21 8.71 14.67
N CYS A 258 7.84 9.86 14.12
CA CYS A 258 7.37 9.96 12.74
C CYS A 258 8.55 10.15 11.77
N SER A 259 8.45 9.50 10.59
CA SER A 259 9.34 9.80 9.45
C SER A 259 8.89 11.08 8.73
N ARG A 260 9.83 11.69 7.97
CA ARG A 260 9.47 12.79 7.05
C ARG A 260 8.66 12.22 5.89
N GLN A 261 7.37 12.46 5.91
CA GLN A 261 6.43 11.94 4.92
C GLN A 261 5.46 13.04 4.49
N PHE A 262 5.29 13.18 3.18
CA PHE A 262 4.28 14.05 2.58
C PHE A 262 3.32 13.22 1.74
N VAL A 263 2.07 13.66 1.69
CA VAL A 263 1.04 13.10 0.80
C VAL A 263 0.67 14.18 -0.21
N VAL A 264 0.71 13.85 -1.49
CA VAL A 264 0.41 14.78 -2.59
C VAL A 264 -0.70 14.17 -3.46
N GLU A 265 -1.71 14.97 -3.76
CA GLU A 265 -2.85 14.59 -4.62
C GLU A 265 -2.85 15.35 -5.94
N GLY A 266 -3.82 15.05 -6.82
CA GLY A 266 -3.88 15.51 -8.20
C GLY A 266 -3.76 17.03 -8.43
N THR A 267 -4.12 17.85 -7.43
CA THR A 267 -4.02 19.34 -7.48
C THR A 267 -2.73 19.90 -6.87
N ALA A 268 -1.69 19.09 -6.67
CA ALA A 268 -0.47 19.45 -5.94
C ALA A 268 -0.67 19.83 -4.47
N THR A 269 -1.86 19.67 -3.90
CA THR A 269 -2.11 19.86 -2.48
C THR A 269 -1.33 18.84 -1.67
N SER A 270 -0.52 19.29 -0.73
CA SER A 270 0.29 18.43 0.13
C SER A 270 -0.16 18.44 1.58
N THR A 271 -0.07 17.29 2.24
CA THR A 271 -0.37 17.11 3.65
C THR A 271 0.71 16.27 4.33
N PRO A 272 0.94 16.42 5.65
CA PRO A 272 2.03 15.72 6.34
C PRO A 272 1.83 14.22 6.49
N ALA A 273 0.61 13.69 6.40
CA ALA A 273 0.33 12.25 6.44
C ALA A 273 -1.03 11.92 5.80
N THR A 274 -1.25 10.64 5.48
CA THR A 274 -2.49 10.18 4.84
C THR A 274 -3.76 10.55 5.62
N PHE A 275 -3.71 10.42 6.94
CA PHE A 275 -4.85 10.71 7.83
C PHE A 275 -5.08 12.20 8.08
N THR A 276 -4.13 13.07 7.75
CA THR A 276 -4.27 14.52 7.86
C THR A 276 -4.71 15.17 6.56
N ALA A 277 -4.97 14.37 5.52
CA ALA A 277 -5.44 14.85 4.22
C ALA A 277 -6.93 15.27 4.24
N TRP A 278 -7.36 15.92 5.29
CA TRP A 278 -8.66 16.56 5.44
C TRP A 278 -8.57 18.03 5.05
N THR A 279 -9.70 18.66 4.82
CA THR A 279 -9.76 20.06 4.37
C THR A 279 -8.95 21.02 5.27
N ASN A 280 -8.85 20.70 6.56
CA ASN A 280 -8.12 21.53 7.55
C ASN A 280 -6.65 21.08 7.74
N GLY A 281 -6.18 20.03 7.09
CA GLY A 281 -4.84 19.49 7.22
C GLY A 281 -3.90 19.84 6.05
N CYS A 282 -4.32 20.70 5.13
CA CYS A 282 -3.48 21.17 4.03
C CYS A 282 -2.47 22.21 4.49
N TRP A 283 -1.19 22.01 4.15
CA TRP A 283 -0.08 22.87 4.59
C TRP A 283 0.56 23.68 3.46
N ALA A 284 0.39 23.22 2.20
CA ALA A 284 0.92 23.91 1.03
C ALA A 284 0.16 23.49 -0.24
N THR A 285 0.06 24.41 -1.16
CA THR A 285 -0.41 24.21 -2.54
C THR A 285 0.75 24.28 -3.50
#